data_eef4011430b565725a68062e822a44ef
#
_entry.id   eef4011430b565725a68062e822a44ef
#
_cell.length_a   1.000
_cell.length_b   1.000
_cell.length_c   1.000
_cell.angle_alpha   90.00
_cell.angle_beta   90.00
_cell.angle_gamma   90.00
#
_symmetry.space_group_name_H-M   'P 1'
#
loop_
_entity.id
_entity.type
_entity.pdbx_description
1 polymer ?
#
loop_
_entity_poly.entity_id
_entity_poly.type
_entity_poly.pdbx_seq_one_letter_code
_entity_poly.pdbx_strand_id
1 'polypeptide(L)'
;MKTTILCCLLLTGLLAKAQTNIDSVQLIKDIRTLSADKFEGRRTGTKGSRMAQFYLIDRFKQSGLQPFHHTYEYPFYFREADKQVMGTNLYGYIKGKSDSIIVITAHYDHLGIKKNQAGKDSIYNGADDNASGVGSLLALLGYFKKHTPQHTLIFAAFDGEEEGLKGAEAFLKQPPVPANRFILNVNMDMVSRNDKNELYVCGLTPYPALKDFVSIAAAKSSSVKLIAGHDRKEDAGQNWISQSDQYEFHKLKIPFLYFGVEDHPDYHQLSDEFDHIQPSFYYQATNYILNVVLAADKGL
;
A
#
# COMPACT_ATOMS: atom_id res chain seq x y z
N MET A 1 -23.68 -63.48 -29.81
CA MET A 1 -22.59 -62.50 -29.72
C MET A 1 -23.19 -61.19 -29.15
N LYS A 2 -22.89 -60.89 -27.88
CA LYS A 2 -23.36 -59.67 -27.24
C LYS A 2 -22.12 -58.72 -27.15
N THR A 3 -22.20 -57.65 -27.89
CA THR A 3 -21.12 -56.62 -27.91
C THR A 3 -21.36 -55.64 -26.80
N THR A 4 -20.51 -55.63 -25.77
CA THR A 4 -20.54 -54.67 -24.67
C THR A 4 -19.73 -53.43 -25.07
N ILE A 5 -20.38 -52.27 -25.25
CA ILE A 5 -19.74 -50.98 -25.50
C ILE A 5 -19.34 -50.40 -24.15
N LEU A 6 -18.05 -50.31 -23.93
CA LEU A 6 -17.45 -49.66 -22.73
C LEU A 6 -17.34 -48.13 -23.01
N CYS A 7 -18.22 -47.34 -22.39
CA CYS A 7 -18.17 -45.89 -22.45
C CYS A 7 -17.15 -45.39 -21.44
N CYS A 8 -15.94 -44.97 -21.88
CA CYS A 8 -14.98 -44.25 -21.07
C CYS A 8 -15.44 -42.80 -20.90
N LEU A 9 -15.97 -42.47 -19.75
CA LEU A 9 -16.17 -41.07 -19.32
C LEU A 9 -14.82 -40.45 -18.97
N LEU A 10 -14.32 -39.61 -19.86
CA LEU A 10 -13.20 -38.71 -19.58
C LEU A 10 -13.69 -37.58 -18.66
N LEU A 11 -13.42 -37.69 -17.34
CA LEU A 11 -13.53 -36.56 -16.40
C LEU A 11 -12.39 -35.58 -16.71
N THR A 12 -12.66 -34.55 -17.51
CA THR A 12 -11.79 -33.37 -17.58
C THR A 12 -11.99 -32.55 -16.31
N GLY A 13 -11.13 -32.78 -15.35
CA GLY A 13 -11.05 -31.93 -14.15
C GLY A 13 -10.67 -30.51 -14.57
N LEU A 14 -11.63 -29.59 -14.57
CA LEU A 14 -11.39 -28.16 -14.59
C LEU A 14 -10.63 -27.84 -13.31
N LEU A 15 -9.31 -27.73 -13.42
CA LEU A 15 -8.48 -27.07 -12.40
C LEU A 15 -8.92 -25.59 -12.39
N ALA A 16 -9.89 -25.26 -11.55
CA ALA A 16 -10.16 -23.89 -11.20
C ALA A 16 -8.87 -23.33 -10.61
N LYS A 17 -8.12 -22.53 -11.40
CA LYS A 17 -7.01 -21.73 -10.84
C LYS A 17 -7.64 -20.90 -9.73
N ALA A 18 -7.26 -21.17 -8.49
CA ALA A 18 -7.63 -20.34 -7.37
C ALA A 18 -7.18 -18.91 -7.70
N GLN A 19 -8.14 -18.05 -8.00
CA GLN A 19 -7.89 -16.66 -8.23
C GLN A 19 -7.41 -16.09 -6.89
N THR A 20 -6.24 -15.44 -6.87
CA THR A 20 -5.73 -14.76 -5.69
C THR A 20 -6.66 -13.59 -5.40
N ASN A 21 -7.58 -13.78 -4.47
CA ASN A 21 -8.58 -12.77 -4.15
C ASN A 21 -8.32 -12.24 -2.75
N ILE A 22 -8.19 -10.93 -2.65
CA ILE A 22 -8.27 -10.20 -1.38
C ILE A 22 -9.73 -10.17 -0.90
N ASP A 23 -9.93 -9.94 0.39
CA ASP A 23 -11.26 -9.72 0.97
C ASP A 23 -11.74 -8.31 0.60
N SER A 24 -12.60 -8.21 -0.42
CA SER A 24 -13.13 -6.95 -0.90
C SER A 24 -14.01 -6.24 0.13
N VAL A 25 -14.75 -6.99 0.97
CA VAL A 25 -15.61 -6.41 1.99
C VAL A 25 -14.76 -5.72 3.06
N GLN A 26 -13.69 -6.40 3.49
CA GLN A 26 -12.78 -5.83 4.48
C GLN A 26 -11.97 -4.65 3.91
N LEU A 27 -11.54 -4.73 2.64
CA LEU A 27 -10.84 -3.64 1.95
C LEU A 27 -11.68 -2.34 1.96
N ILE A 28 -12.95 -2.43 1.55
CA ILE A 28 -13.87 -1.29 1.55
C ILE A 28 -14.18 -0.79 2.97
N LYS A 29 -14.25 -1.71 3.94
CA LYS A 29 -14.45 -1.33 5.34
C LYS A 29 -13.24 -0.57 5.90
N ASP A 30 -12.02 -0.98 5.56
CA ASP A 30 -10.80 -0.36 6.06
C ASP A 30 -10.68 1.09 5.55
N ILE A 31 -10.85 1.34 4.25
CA ILE A 31 -10.80 2.69 3.68
C ILE A 31 -11.93 3.58 4.23
N ARG A 32 -13.18 3.09 4.28
CA ARG A 32 -14.32 3.82 4.87
C ARG A 32 -14.07 4.18 6.33
N THR A 33 -13.41 3.30 7.07
CA THR A 33 -13.13 3.55 8.49
C THR A 33 -12.08 4.63 8.64
N LEU A 34 -10.97 4.53 7.91
CA LEU A 34 -9.84 5.47 8.04
C LEU A 34 -10.18 6.86 7.52
N SER A 35 -11.03 6.98 6.49
CA SER A 35 -11.49 8.26 5.93
C SER A 35 -12.72 8.83 6.61
N ALA A 36 -13.13 8.33 7.78
CA ALA A 36 -14.28 8.88 8.49
C ALA A 36 -13.90 10.09 9.37
N ASP A 37 -14.80 11.06 9.51
CA ASP A 37 -14.63 12.31 10.29
C ASP A 37 -14.06 12.11 11.69
N LYS A 38 -14.39 10.98 12.33
CA LYS A 38 -13.89 10.65 13.67
C LYS A 38 -12.37 10.55 13.75
N PHE A 39 -11.68 10.36 12.63
CA PHE A 39 -10.22 10.32 12.55
C PHE A 39 -9.61 11.71 12.28
N GLU A 40 -10.46 12.77 12.19
CA GLU A 40 -10.03 14.17 12.15
C GLU A 40 -8.95 14.43 11.07
N GLY A 41 -9.00 13.71 9.93
CA GLY A 41 -8.02 13.79 8.85
C GLY A 41 -6.61 13.34 9.23
N ARG A 42 -6.43 12.57 10.27
CA ARG A 42 -5.22 11.79 10.66
C ARG A 42 -3.89 12.55 10.71
N ARG A 43 -3.91 13.90 10.81
CA ARG A 43 -2.66 14.68 10.83
C ARG A 43 -1.72 14.19 11.91
N THR A 44 -0.43 14.06 11.56
CA THR A 44 0.65 13.64 12.47
C THR A 44 0.62 14.43 13.79
N GLY A 45 0.78 13.69 14.89
CA GLY A 45 0.83 14.27 16.24
C GLY A 45 -0.53 14.72 16.80
N THR A 46 -1.65 14.44 16.11
CA THR A 46 -3.00 14.79 16.56
C THR A 46 -3.74 13.61 17.20
N LYS A 47 -4.90 13.92 17.80
CA LYS A 47 -5.82 12.89 18.31
C LYS A 47 -6.32 11.99 17.18
N GLY A 48 -6.61 12.53 15.99
CA GLY A 48 -7.05 11.76 14.83
C GLY A 48 -6.01 10.75 14.38
N SER A 49 -4.74 11.17 14.26
CA SER A 49 -3.62 10.26 14.00
C SER A 49 -3.54 9.13 15.06
N ARG A 50 -3.66 9.47 16.35
CA ARG A 50 -3.63 8.47 17.42
C ARG A 50 -4.78 7.46 17.32
N MET A 51 -5.97 7.89 16.93
CA MET A 51 -7.10 6.99 16.70
C MET A 51 -6.85 6.05 15.50
N ALA A 52 -6.23 6.56 14.43
CA ALA A 52 -5.82 5.74 13.30
C ALA A 52 -4.79 4.67 13.72
N GLN A 53 -3.82 5.04 14.55
CA GLN A 53 -2.82 4.11 15.11
C GLN A 53 -3.50 2.95 15.85
N PHE A 54 -4.46 3.21 16.72
CA PHE A 54 -5.19 2.15 17.42
C PHE A 54 -5.92 1.22 16.46
N TYR A 55 -6.59 1.78 15.45
CA TYR A 55 -7.26 0.98 14.44
C TYR A 55 -6.28 0.07 13.70
N LEU A 56 -5.16 0.62 13.24
CA LEU A 56 -4.14 -0.12 12.50
C LEU A 56 -3.49 -1.23 13.35
N ILE A 57 -3.18 -0.95 14.62
CA ILE A 57 -2.63 -1.94 15.54
C ILE A 57 -3.62 -3.11 15.73
N ASP A 58 -4.91 -2.83 15.87
CA ASP A 58 -5.92 -3.88 15.97
C ASP A 58 -6.01 -4.71 14.69
N ARG A 59 -5.93 -4.07 13.51
CA ARG A 59 -5.89 -4.77 12.22
C ARG A 59 -4.64 -5.64 12.08
N PHE A 60 -3.48 -5.16 12.51
CA PHE A 60 -2.22 -5.91 12.52
C PHE A 60 -2.32 -7.16 13.40
N LYS A 61 -2.83 -7.02 14.63
CA LYS A 61 -3.07 -8.14 15.55
C LYS A 61 -4.04 -9.16 14.95
N GLN A 62 -5.17 -8.71 14.41
CA GLN A 62 -6.18 -9.59 13.79
C GLN A 62 -5.61 -10.35 12.59
N SER A 63 -4.69 -9.74 11.86
CA SER A 63 -4.01 -10.34 10.70
C SER A 63 -2.80 -11.20 11.08
N GLY A 64 -2.43 -11.27 12.36
CA GLY A 64 -1.31 -12.09 12.83
C GLY A 64 0.06 -11.56 12.44
N LEU A 65 0.18 -10.25 12.13
CA LEU A 65 1.46 -9.60 11.93
C LEU A 65 2.31 -9.73 13.19
N GLN A 66 3.57 -10.07 13.07
CA GLN A 66 4.48 -10.18 14.20
C GLN A 66 5.15 -8.83 14.49
N PRO A 67 5.10 -8.32 15.72
CA PRO A 67 5.78 -7.07 16.06
C PRO A 67 7.29 -7.29 16.22
N PHE A 68 8.10 -6.28 15.88
CA PHE A 68 9.48 -6.23 16.32
C PHE A 68 9.54 -5.74 17.77
N HIS A 69 10.45 -6.28 18.58
CA HIS A 69 10.67 -5.85 19.97
C HIS A 69 9.37 -5.76 20.81
N HIS A 70 8.39 -6.62 20.54
CA HIS A 70 7.09 -6.68 21.23
C HIS A 70 6.18 -5.47 21.04
N THR A 71 6.46 -4.58 20.09
CA THR A 71 5.62 -3.43 19.76
C THR A 71 5.45 -3.26 18.24
N TYR A 72 4.34 -2.66 17.84
CA TYR A 72 4.15 -2.16 16.47
C TYR A 72 4.48 -0.68 16.35
N GLU A 73 4.61 0.05 17.46
CA GLU A 73 4.73 1.50 17.53
C GLU A 73 6.21 1.91 17.62
N TYR A 74 6.62 2.78 16.68
CA TYR A 74 7.99 3.29 16.60
C TYR A 74 7.94 4.81 16.49
N PRO A 75 7.94 5.52 17.62
CA PRO A 75 7.88 6.98 17.65
C PRO A 75 9.15 7.59 17.10
N PHE A 76 8.99 8.71 16.41
CA PHE A 76 10.08 9.57 15.95
C PHE A 76 9.71 11.03 16.14
N TYR A 77 10.71 11.92 16.05
CA TYR A 77 10.51 13.33 16.30
C TYR A 77 11.10 14.16 15.17
N PHE A 78 10.36 15.19 14.80
CA PHE A 78 10.81 16.20 13.84
C PHE A 78 10.36 17.60 14.29
N ARG A 79 10.83 18.64 13.61
CA ARG A 79 10.43 20.03 13.88
C ARG A 79 9.50 20.52 12.78
N GLU A 80 8.37 21.05 13.18
CA GLU A 80 7.45 21.82 12.34
C GLU A 80 7.47 23.26 12.87
N ALA A 81 8.06 24.20 12.11
CA ALA A 81 8.40 25.54 12.59
C ALA A 81 9.16 25.47 13.94
N ASP A 82 8.65 26.07 15.00
CA ASP A 82 9.28 26.10 16.33
C ASP A 82 8.83 24.95 17.25
N LYS A 83 7.97 24.06 16.78
CA LYS A 83 7.42 22.97 17.60
C LYS A 83 8.09 21.64 17.28
N GLN A 84 8.35 20.86 18.32
CA GLN A 84 8.66 19.45 18.15
C GLN A 84 7.36 18.67 18.01
N VAL A 85 7.27 17.89 16.93
CA VAL A 85 6.14 16.99 16.65
C VAL A 85 6.61 15.56 16.80
N MET A 86 5.76 14.72 17.37
CA MET A 86 5.98 13.28 17.46
C MET A 86 5.11 12.58 16.40
N GLY A 87 5.75 11.92 15.46
CA GLY A 87 5.13 10.94 14.58
C GLY A 87 5.32 9.52 15.12
N THR A 88 4.54 8.56 14.63
CA THR A 88 4.65 7.17 15.05
C THR A 88 4.47 6.23 13.86
N ASN A 89 5.55 5.68 13.36
CA ASN A 89 5.45 4.59 12.38
C ASN A 89 4.87 3.33 13.03
N LEU A 90 4.06 2.62 12.26
CA LEU A 90 3.49 1.35 12.70
C LEU A 90 3.95 0.24 11.76
N TYR A 91 4.69 -0.75 12.27
CA TYR A 91 5.13 -1.85 11.43
C TYR A 91 5.34 -3.16 12.19
N GLY A 92 5.38 -4.21 11.41
CA GLY A 92 5.69 -5.57 11.85
C GLY A 92 6.03 -6.43 10.64
N TYR A 93 6.13 -7.75 10.82
CA TYR A 93 6.56 -8.65 9.78
C TYR A 93 5.77 -9.95 9.72
N ILE A 94 5.75 -10.55 8.53
CA ILE A 94 5.42 -11.95 8.31
C ILE A 94 6.71 -12.65 7.91
N LYS A 95 7.13 -13.64 8.70
CA LYS A 95 8.34 -14.40 8.43
C LYS A 95 8.18 -15.25 7.17
N GLY A 96 9.09 -15.05 6.23
CA GLY A 96 9.24 -15.86 5.02
C GLY A 96 10.23 -17.00 5.22
N LYS A 97 10.49 -17.72 4.12
CA LYS A 97 11.47 -18.81 4.10
C LYS A 97 12.90 -18.30 4.04
N SER A 98 13.14 -17.12 3.48
CA SER A 98 14.42 -16.45 3.41
C SER A 98 14.52 -15.26 4.36
N ASP A 99 15.75 -14.83 4.60
CA ASP A 99 16.05 -13.66 5.41
C ASP A 99 16.07 -12.34 4.63
N SER A 100 16.02 -12.38 3.29
CA SER A 100 15.82 -11.19 2.47
C SER A 100 14.41 -10.63 2.69
N ILE A 101 14.25 -9.32 2.54
CA ILE A 101 13.05 -8.64 2.97
C ILE A 101 12.46 -7.78 1.86
N ILE A 102 11.16 -7.93 1.62
CA ILE A 102 10.36 -6.99 0.85
C ILE A 102 9.59 -6.11 1.86
N VAL A 103 9.71 -4.79 1.72
CA VAL A 103 9.01 -3.82 2.59
C VAL A 103 7.81 -3.27 1.84
N ILE A 104 6.61 -3.48 2.37
CA ILE A 104 5.34 -3.01 1.80
C ILE A 104 4.89 -1.80 2.62
N THR A 105 4.71 -0.65 1.98
CA THR A 105 4.50 0.63 2.65
C THR A 105 3.28 1.39 2.13
N ALA A 106 2.68 2.18 3.00
CA ALA A 106 1.72 3.25 2.72
C ALA A 106 1.74 4.21 3.89
N HIS A 107 1.57 5.52 3.67
CA HIS A 107 1.42 6.45 4.78
C HIS A 107 -0.04 6.49 5.26
N TYR A 108 -0.25 6.73 6.55
CA TYR A 108 -1.59 6.78 7.13
C TYR A 108 -1.99 8.16 7.62
N ASP A 109 -1.06 9.10 7.72
CA ASP A 109 -1.34 10.49 8.03
C ASP A 109 -2.00 11.20 6.83
N HIS A 110 -2.61 12.35 7.09
CA HIS A 110 -3.11 13.28 6.09
C HIS A 110 -3.21 14.69 6.70
N LEU A 111 -3.85 15.63 6.02
CA LEU A 111 -3.77 17.07 6.31
C LEU A 111 -4.51 17.53 7.58
N GLY A 112 -5.40 16.70 8.14
CA GLY A 112 -6.11 17.02 9.39
C GLY A 112 -7.33 17.93 9.21
N ILE A 113 -7.46 18.93 10.09
CA ILE A 113 -8.63 19.82 10.11
C ILE A 113 -8.24 21.19 9.59
N LYS A 114 -8.97 21.69 8.60
CA LYS A 114 -8.86 23.05 8.06
C LYS A 114 -9.37 24.07 9.08
N LYS A 115 -8.50 24.96 9.52
CA LYS A 115 -8.87 26.01 10.46
C LYS A 115 -9.84 27.03 9.82
N ASN A 116 -10.71 27.64 10.64
CA ASN A 116 -11.61 28.76 10.26
C ASN A 116 -12.75 28.43 9.29
N GLN A 117 -13.28 27.21 9.33
CA GLN A 117 -14.46 26.78 8.53
C GLN A 117 -15.73 26.64 9.39
N ALA A 118 -16.09 27.68 10.18
CA ALA A 118 -17.25 27.61 11.06
C ALA A 118 -18.54 27.21 10.32
N GLY A 119 -19.16 26.10 10.75
CA GLY A 119 -20.44 25.59 10.22
C GLY A 119 -20.36 24.91 8.86
N LYS A 120 -19.16 24.61 8.32
CA LYS A 120 -18.94 23.85 7.08
C LYS A 120 -18.04 22.66 7.37
N ASP A 121 -18.02 21.71 6.43
CA ASP A 121 -17.04 20.68 6.42
C ASP A 121 -15.61 21.27 6.48
N SER A 122 -14.78 20.68 7.32
CA SER A 122 -13.43 21.19 7.59
C SER A 122 -12.40 20.09 7.74
N ILE A 123 -12.79 18.84 7.51
CA ILE A 123 -11.91 17.69 7.72
C ILE A 123 -11.39 17.23 6.36
N TYR A 124 -10.08 17.15 6.24
CA TYR A 124 -9.45 16.49 5.10
C TYR A 124 -9.47 14.98 5.37
N ASN A 125 -10.54 14.30 4.92
CA ASN A 125 -10.74 12.88 5.22
C ASN A 125 -9.74 11.97 4.49
N GLY A 126 -9.18 12.40 3.34
CA GLY A 126 -8.11 11.72 2.65
C GLY A 126 -8.47 10.26 2.35
N ALA A 127 -9.57 10.06 1.60
CA ALA A 127 -10.03 8.72 1.29
C ALA A 127 -9.11 8.04 0.27
N ASP A 128 -8.76 8.75 -0.80
CA ASP A 128 -7.75 8.26 -1.73
C ASP A 128 -6.35 8.51 -1.16
N ASP A 129 -6.09 9.71 -0.64
CA ASP A 129 -4.84 10.13 -0.02
C ASP A 129 -4.87 10.06 1.52
N ASN A 130 -4.36 9.05 2.20
CA ASN A 130 -3.92 7.77 1.64
C ASN A 130 -4.55 6.63 2.44
N ALA A 131 -5.85 6.79 2.81
CA ALA A 131 -6.59 5.66 3.39
C ALA A 131 -6.67 4.48 2.40
N SER A 132 -6.59 4.75 1.09
CA SER A 132 -6.61 3.74 0.04
C SER A 132 -5.35 2.87 0.03
N GLY A 133 -4.18 3.48 0.08
CA GLY A 133 -2.90 2.75 0.17
C GLY A 133 -2.82 1.91 1.44
N VAL A 134 -3.25 2.49 2.58
CA VAL A 134 -3.30 1.74 3.86
C VAL A 134 -4.28 0.58 3.81
N GLY A 135 -5.47 0.76 3.24
CA GLY A 135 -6.44 -0.32 3.06
C GLY A 135 -5.87 -1.44 2.18
N SER A 136 -5.15 -1.09 1.11
CA SER A 136 -4.45 -2.06 0.25
C SER A 136 -3.35 -2.79 1.01
N LEU A 137 -2.55 -2.10 1.82
CA LEU A 137 -1.54 -2.71 2.70
C LEU A 137 -2.17 -3.75 3.63
N LEU A 138 -3.27 -3.41 4.28
CA LEU A 138 -4.00 -4.32 5.17
C LEU A 138 -4.62 -5.52 4.42
N ALA A 139 -5.06 -5.33 3.18
CA ALA A 139 -5.59 -6.41 2.35
C ALA A 139 -4.50 -7.40 1.91
N LEU A 140 -3.33 -6.89 1.52
CA LEU A 140 -2.16 -7.72 1.24
C LEU A 140 -1.72 -8.49 2.48
N LEU A 141 -1.67 -7.84 3.64
CA LEU A 141 -1.38 -8.49 4.92
C LEU A 141 -2.38 -9.63 5.21
N GLY A 142 -3.67 -9.39 4.99
CA GLY A 142 -4.72 -10.41 5.13
C GLY A 142 -4.52 -11.63 4.23
N TYR A 143 -4.00 -11.44 3.02
CA TYR A 143 -3.63 -12.52 2.11
C TYR A 143 -2.47 -13.35 2.68
N PHE A 144 -1.38 -12.69 3.07
CA PHE A 144 -0.16 -13.36 3.55
C PHE A 144 -0.32 -14.00 4.94
N LYS A 145 -1.34 -13.64 5.71
CA LYS A 145 -1.74 -14.39 6.92
C LYS A 145 -1.96 -15.88 6.62
N LYS A 146 -2.43 -16.21 5.42
CA LYS A 146 -2.79 -17.57 5.00
C LYS A 146 -1.77 -18.20 4.04
N HIS A 147 -0.81 -17.42 3.57
CA HIS A 147 0.12 -17.83 2.52
C HIS A 147 1.55 -17.41 2.91
N THR A 148 2.35 -18.37 3.33
CA THR A 148 3.74 -18.10 3.72
C THR A 148 4.55 -17.62 2.51
N PRO A 149 5.16 -16.40 2.56
CA PRO A 149 5.98 -15.88 1.48
C PRO A 149 7.36 -16.57 1.41
N GLN A 150 8.06 -16.39 0.28
CA GLN A 150 9.46 -16.81 0.15
C GLN A 150 10.37 -15.86 0.93
N HIS A 151 10.20 -14.55 0.75
CA HIS A 151 10.92 -13.52 1.47
C HIS A 151 10.16 -13.07 2.71
N THR A 152 10.86 -12.66 3.75
CA THR A 152 10.20 -12.01 4.88
C THR A 152 9.55 -10.71 4.40
N LEU A 153 8.29 -10.47 4.77
CA LEU A 153 7.57 -9.25 4.42
C LEU A 153 7.46 -8.35 5.64
N ILE A 154 7.90 -7.11 5.52
CA ILE A 154 7.57 -6.04 6.47
C ILE A 154 6.38 -5.27 5.92
N PHE A 155 5.35 -5.10 6.74
CA PHE A 155 4.22 -4.22 6.47
C PHE A 155 4.37 -3.00 7.35
N ALA A 156 4.52 -1.82 6.73
CA ALA A 156 4.77 -0.58 7.45
C ALA A 156 3.78 0.51 7.01
N ALA A 157 2.98 0.98 7.96
CA ALA A 157 2.17 2.19 7.83
C ALA A 157 2.97 3.35 8.40
N PHE A 158 3.41 4.27 7.53
CA PHE A 158 4.23 5.41 7.91
C PHE A 158 3.39 6.61 8.34
N ASP A 159 3.95 7.43 9.21
CA ASP A 159 3.40 8.70 9.70
C ASP A 159 4.27 9.86 9.20
N GLY A 160 3.68 11.01 8.96
CA GLY A 160 4.43 12.22 8.60
C GLY A 160 4.98 12.21 7.17
N GLU A 161 4.30 11.56 6.25
CA GLU A 161 4.56 11.67 4.82
C GLU A 161 4.30 13.10 4.37
N GLU A 162 3.15 13.66 4.72
CA GLU A 162 2.67 15.03 4.42
C GLU A 162 3.58 16.13 5.03
N GLU A 163 4.39 15.77 5.98
CA GLU A 163 5.40 16.65 6.60
C GLU A 163 6.80 16.46 5.94
N GLY A 164 6.84 15.82 4.76
CA GLY A 164 8.04 15.60 3.95
C GLY A 164 8.74 14.29 4.27
N LEU A 165 8.03 13.18 4.15
CA LEU A 165 8.51 11.79 4.22
C LEU A 165 9.18 11.42 5.56
N LYS A 166 8.75 12.08 6.67
CA LYS A 166 9.45 11.97 7.97
C LYS A 166 9.42 10.55 8.54
N GLY A 167 8.35 9.82 8.31
CA GLY A 167 8.24 8.44 8.76
C GLY A 167 9.17 7.49 8.03
N ALA A 168 9.20 7.56 6.70
CA ALA A 168 10.11 6.75 5.89
C ALA A 168 11.58 7.08 6.18
N GLU A 169 11.93 8.38 6.34
CA GLU A 169 13.26 8.82 6.78
C GLU A 169 13.64 8.20 8.12
N ALA A 170 12.73 8.26 9.12
CA ALA A 170 12.97 7.71 10.44
C ALA A 170 13.12 6.19 10.42
N PHE A 171 12.29 5.47 9.65
CA PHE A 171 12.38 4.02 9.48
C PHE A 171 13.73 3.58 8.93
N LEU A 172 14.23 4.26 7.90
CA LEU A 172 15.50 3.90 7.26
C LEU A 172 16.72 4.38 8.04
N LYS A 173 16.58 5.41 8.89
CA LYS A 173 17.61 5.84 9.81
C LYS A 173 17.84 4.87 10.97
N GLN A 174 16.77 4.21 11.43
CA GLN A 174 16.79 3.21 12.48
C GLN A 174 15.93 1.99 12.11
N PRO A 175 16.32 1.22 11.09
CA PRO A 175 15.53 0.10 10.61
C PRO A 175 15.51 -1.03 11.66
N PRO A 176 14.41 -1.81 11.75
CA PRO A 176 14.30 -2.90 12.73
C PRO A 176 15.28 -4.05 12.48
N VAL A 177 15.86 -4.11 11.29
CA VAL A 177 16.86 -5.06 10.85
C VAL A 177 17.86 -4.36 9.92
N PRO A 178 19.07 -4.88 9.68
CA PRO A 178 20.04 -4.26 8.78
C PRO A 178 19.44 -3.95 7.40
N ALA A 179 19.56 -2.71 6.93
CA ALA A 179 18.94 -2.24 5.69
C ALA A 179 19.43 -2.97 4.42
N ASN A 180 20.61 -3.57 4.45
CA ASN A 180 21.13 -4.40 3.35
C ASN A 180 20.34 -5.70 3.12
N ARG A 181 19.39 -6.02 4.01
CA ARG A 181 18.43 -7.12 3.81
C ARG A 181 17.20 -6.70 3.02
N PHE A 182 16.97 -5.41 2.84
CA PHE A 182 15.85 -4.90 2.06
C PHE A 182 16.17 -5.01 0.56
N ILE A 183 15.45 -5.88 -0.12
CA ILE A 183 15.67 -6.18 -1.55
C ILE A 183 14.65 -5.46 -2.46
N LEU A 184 13.53 -5.04 -1.91
CA LEU A 184 12.48 -4.32 -2.63
C LEU A 184 11.61 -3.53 -1.63
N ASN A 185 11.25 -2.30 -1.99
CA ASN A 185 10.12 -1.58 -1.40
C ASN A 185 8.93 -1.58 -2.37
N VAL A 186 7.73 -1.79 -1.87
CA VAL A 186 6.48 -1.62 -2.61
C VAL A 186 5.65 -0.59 -1.88
N ASN A 187 5.57 0.61 -2.43
CA ASN A 187 4.81 1.73 -1.86
C ASN A 187 3.47 1.92 -2.58
N MET A 188 2.44 2.22 -1.83
CA MET A 188 1.08 2.46 -2.33
C MET A 188 0.59 3.80 -1.82
N ASP A 189 0.21 4.67 -2.76
CA ASP A 189 -0.26 6.01 -2.45
C ASP A 189 -1.25 6.46 -3.51
N MET A 190 -2.50 6.74 -3.09
CA MET A 190 -3.63 7.05 -3.97
C MET A 190 -3.91 5.94 -4.99
N VAL A 191 -4.70 4.92 -4.61
CA VAL A 191 -4.95 3.74 -5.44
C VAL A 191 -6.44 3.37 -5.55
N SER A 192 -7.36 4.29 -5.17
CA SER A 192 -8.79 3.95 -5.08
C SER A 192 -9.66 4.49 -6.20
N ARG A 193 -9.15 5.38 -7.06
CA ARG A 193 -9.94 5.97 -8.14
C ARG A 193 -9.09 6.43 -9.32
N ASN A 194 -9.60 6.25 -10.53
CA ASN A 194 -9.06 6.85 -11.75
C ASN A 194 -10.09 6.78 -12.87
N ASP A 195 -10.48 7.93 -13.45
CA ASP A 195 -11.54 8.01 -14.46
C ASP A 195 -11.16 7.36 -15.80
N LYS A 196 -9.86 7.15 -16.04
CA LYS A 196 -9.35 6.44 -17.22
C LYS A 196 -9.17 4.95 -16.97
N ASN A 197 -9.45 4.49 -15.74
CA ASN A 197 -9.25 3.12 -15.28
C ASN A 197 -7.77 2.67 -15.38
N GLU A 198 -6.86 3.56 -14.97
CA GLU A 198 -5.41 3.43 -15.07
C GLU A 198 -4.79 3.42 -13.67
N LEU A 199 -4.00 2.39 -13.37
CA LEU A 199 -3.10 2.34 -12.22
C LEU A 199 -1.68 2.52 -12.75
N TYR A 200 -0.94 3.43 -12.18
CA TYR A 200 0.44 3.65 -12.58
C TYR A 200 1.41 2.86 -11.71
N VAL A 201 2.53 2.46 -12.31
CA VAL A 201 3.68 1.89 -11.61
C VAL A 201 4.94 2.67 -11.98
N CYS A 202 5.57 3.27 -10.98
CA CYS A 202 6.82 4.01 -11.05
C CYS A 202 7.97 3.18 -10.45
N GLY A 203 9.19 3.31 -10.97
CA GLY A 203 10.39 2.61 -10.50
C GLY A 203 11.01 1.67 -11.53
N LEU A 204 10.39 1.49 -12.69
CA LEU A 204 10.86 0.55 -13.72
C LEU A 204 12.02 1.11 -14.57
N THR A 205 12.18 2.43 -14.66
CA THR A 205 13.32 3.06 -15.33
C THR A 205 14.58 2.95 -14.49
N PRO A 206 14.61 3.33 -13.20
CA PRO A 206 15.80 3.15 -12.37
C PRO A 206 16.09 1.68 -12.03
N TYR A 207 15.08 0.81 -12.04
CA TYR A 207 15.20 -0.60 -11.68
C TYR A 207 14.58 -1.54 -12.72
N PRO A 208 15.17 -1.64 -13.92
CA PRO A 208 14.59 -2.37 -15.06
C PRO A 208 14.42 -3.88 -14.83
N ALA A 209 15.15 -4.47 -13.89
CA ALA A 209 14.98 -5.88 -13.50
C ALA A 209 13.58 -6.18 -12.90
N LEU A 210 12.85 -5.16 -12.43
CA LEU A 210 11.50 -5.33 -11.87
C LEU A 210 10.40 -5.43 -12.94
N LYS A 211 10.71 -5.15 -14.23
CA LYS A 211 9.73 -5.14 -15.33
C LYS A 211 9.03 -6.48 -15.52
N ASP A 212 9.74 -7.58 -15.35
CA ASP A 212 9.17 -8.92 -15.55
C ASP A 212 8.07 -9.22 -14.51
N PHE A 213 8.24 -8.80 -13.27
CA PHE A 213 7.25 -9.00 -12.20
C PHE A 213 5.95 -8.25 -12.50
N VAL A 214 6.07 -7.01 -12.98
CA VAL A 214 4.94 -6.18 -13.39
C VAL A 214 4.25 -6.78 -14.61
N SER A 215 4.99 -7.26 -15.61
CA SER A 215 4.45 -7.89 -16.81
C SER A 215 3.70 -9.19 -16.51
N ILE A 216 4.23 -10.03 -15.61
CA ILE A 216 3.57 -11.26 -15.14
C ILE A 216 2.23 -10.95 -14.45
N ALA A 217 2.19 -9.91 -13.66
CA ALA A 217 0.96 -9.47 -12.99
C ALA A 217 -0.05 -8.91 -14.00
N ALA A 218 0.39 -8.11 -14.96
CA ALA A 218 -0.44 -7.53 -15.99
C ALA A 218 -1.18 -8.59 -16.84
N ALA A 219 -0.55 -9.72 -17.10
CA ALA A 219 -1.16 -10.82 -17.84
C ALA A 219 -2.33 -11.52 -17.10
N LYS A 220 -2.51 -11.25 -15.81
CA LYS A 220 -3.55 -11.90 -14.96
C LYS A 220 -4.79 -11.04 -14.74
N SER A 221 -4.75 -9.77 -15.04
CA SER A 221 -5.84 -8.83 -14.79
C SER A 221 -6.52 -8.37 -16.08
N SER A 222 -7.76 -7.97 -15.99
CA SER A 222 -8.59 -7.73 -17.16
C SER A 222 -9.25 -6.35 -17.22
N SER A 223 -9.37 -5.61 -16.11
CA SER A 223 -10.24 -4.43 -16.07
C SER A 223 -9.51 -3.12 -15.81
N VAL A 224 -8.43 -3.11 -15.03
CA VAL A 224 -7.59 -1.93 -14.78
C VAL A 224 -6.37 -1.99 -15.68
N LYS A 225 -6.01 -0.89 -16.33
CA LYS A 225 -4.79 -0.78 -17.11
C LYS A 225 -3.62 -0.45 -16.18
N LEU A 226 -2.59 -1.30 -16.16
CA LEU A 226 -1.35 -0.98 -15.47
C LEU A 226 -0.40 -0.25 -16.41
N ILE A 227 -0.03 0.97 -16.07
CA ILE A 227 0.78 1.87 -16.90
C ILE A 227 2.14 2.10 -16.22
N ALA A 228 3.22 1.75 -16.91
CA ALA A 228 4.56 2.10 -16.47
C ALA A 228 4.85 3.55 -16.84
N GLY A 229 5.23 4.37 -15.86
CA GLY A 229 5.50 5.79 -16.12
C GLY A 229 5.89 6.58 -14.88
N HIS A 230 5.98 7.88 -15.06
CA HIS A 230 6.34 8.87 -14.04
C HIS A 230 7.71 8.64 -13.38
N ASP A 231 8.64 7.97 -14.09
CA ASP A 231 9.98 7.65 -13.58
C ASP A 231 11.11 7.96 -14.58
N ARG A 232 10.79 8.68 -15.66
CA ARG A 232 11.75 9.12 -16.65
C ARG A 232 12.10 10.58 -16.46
N LYS A 233 13.28 10.96 -16.90
CA LYS A 233 13.74 12.35 -16.84
C LYS A 233 12.83 13.31 -17.61
N GLU A 234 12.24 12.84 -18.70
CA GLU A 234 11.33 13.58 -19.56
C GLU A 234 9.97 13.86 -18.92
N ASP A 235 9.60 13.11 -17.87
CA ASP A 235 8.34 13.30 -17.15
C ASP A 235 8.32 14.62 -16.33
N ALA A 236 9.49 15.27 -16.16
CA ALA A 236 9.64 16.59 -15.55
C ALA A 236 8.88 16.72 -14.20
N GLY A 237 7.90 17.66 -14.11
CA GLY A 237 7.10 17.86 -12.89
C GLY A 237 6.15 16.72 -12.55
N GLN A 238 5.97 15.76 -13.46
CA GLN A 238 5.20 14.53 -13.25
C GLN A 238 6.08 13.32 -12.95
N ASN A 239 7.30 13.54 -12.46
CA ASN A 239 8.19 12.47 -12.02
C ASN A 239 7.92 12.13 -10.56
N TRP A 240 7.49 10.90 -10.31
CA TRP A 240 7.03 10.46 -8.99
C TRP A 240 8.10 9.76 -8.15
N ILE A 241 9.32 9.64 -8.64
CA ILE A 241 10.41 8.99 -7.88
C ILE A 241 10.56 9.58 -6.46
N SER A 242 10.34 10.91 -6.32
CA SER A 242 10.53 11.63 -5.07
C SER A 242 9.25 12.17 -4.42
N GLN A 243 8.08 11.72 -4.87
CA GLN A 243 6.80 12.30 -4.43
C GLN A 243 6.12 11.55 -3.29
N SER A 244 6.66 10.40 -2.84
CA SER A 244 6.16 9.66 -1.68
C SER A 244 7.28 8.83 -1.03
N ASP A 245 6.94 8.02 -0.05
CA ASP A 245 7.85 7.29 0.86
C ASP A 245 8.92 6.43 0.18
N GLN A 246 8.67 5.90 -1.04
CA GLN A 246 9.66 5.13 -1.81
C GLN A 246 10.95 5.92 -2.06
N TYR A 247 10.89 7.25 -2.03
CA TYR A 247 12.08 8.07 -2.26
C TYR A 247 13.17 7.82 -1.24
N GLU A 248 12.81 7.62 0.02
CA GLU A 248 13.78 7.35 1.08
C GLU A 248 14.52 6.03 0.83
N PHE A 249 13.83 5.00 0.32
CA PHE A 249 14.44 3.75 -0.12
C PHE A 249 15.34 3.95 -1.34
N HIS A 250 14.86 4.74 -2.33
CA HIS A 250 15.64 5.06 -3.53
C HIS A 250 16.96 5.75 -3.21
N LYS A 251 16.99 6.68 -2.26
CA LYS A 251 18.24 7.34 -1.80
C LYS A 251 19.29 6.34 -1.31
N LEU A 252 18.87 5.24 -0.72
CA LEU A 252 19.75 4.15 -0.27
C LEU A 252 19.99 3.08 -1.36
N LYS A 253 19.53 3.33 -2.60
CA LYS A 253 19.61 2.38 -3.74
C LYS A 253 18.89 1.05 -3.49
N ILE A 254 17.90 1.04 -2.60
CA ILE A 254 16.98 -0.06 -2.44
C ILE A 254 15.97 0.03 -3.59
N PRO A 255 15.82 -1.03 -4.42
CA PRO A 255 14.82 -1.04 -5.49
C PRO A 255 13.41 -0.78 -4.95
N PHE A 256 12.60 -0.07 -5.73
CA PHE A 256 11.23 0.20 -5.36
C PHE A 256 10.26 0.04 -6.54
N LEU A 257 9.01 -0.25 -6.22
CA LEU A 257 7.84 -0.05 -7.05
C LEU A 257 6.86 0.83 -6.30
N TYR A 258 6.50 1.96 -6.89
CA TYR A 258 5.46 2.83 -6.39
C TYR A 258 4.20 2.65 -7.22
N PHE A 259 3.07 2.44 -6.58
CA PHE A 259 1.76 2.35 -7.21
C PHE A 259 0.90 3.53 -6.79
N GLY A 260 0.32 4.22 -7.78
CA GLY A 260 -0.54 5.37 -7.55
C GLY A 260 -1.38 5.71 -8.76
N VAL A 261 -2.17 6.77 -8.65
CA VAL A 261 -2.94 7.37 -9.73
C VAL A 261 -2.52 8.82 -9.92
N GLU A 262 -2.81 9.40 -11.10
CA GLU A 262 -2.58 10.82 -11.33
C GLU A 262 -3.47 11.67 -10.40
N ASP A 263 -3.02 12.89 -10.08
CA ASP A 263 -3.80 13.86 -9.31
C ASP A 263 -5.18 14.03 -9.92
N HIS A 264 -6.18 14.00 -9.07
CA HIS A 264 -7.58 14.25 -9.41
C HIS A 264 -8.07 15.53 -8.69
N PRO A 265 -9.23 16.11 -9.07
CA PRO A 265 -9.70 17.36 -8.50
C PRO A 265 -9.86 17.40 -6.98
N ASP A 266 -9.97 16.23 -6.35
CA ASP A 266 -10.13 16.11 -4.90
C ASP A 266 -8.80 15.95 -4.15
N TYR A 267 -7.67 15.79 -4.85
CA TYR A 267 -6.34 15.67 -4.23
C TYR A 267 -6.04 16.88 -3.34
N HIS A 268 -5.72 16.64 -2.07
CA HIS A 268 -5.52 17.65 -1.04
C HIS A 268 -6.72 18.62 -0.87
N GLN A 269 -7.95 18.13 -1.11
CA GLN A 269 -9.18 18.88 -0.90
C GLN A 269 -10.06 18.22 0.17
N LEU A 270 -11.00 19.01 0.74
CA LEU A 270 -12.01 18.49 1.66
C LEU A 270 -12.95 17.47 0.98
N SER A 271 -12.98 17.45 -0.34
CA SER A 271 -13.79 16.54 -1.14
C SER A 271 -13.12 15.18 -1.40
N ASP A 272 -11.91 14.92 -0.88
CA ASP A 272 -11.34 13.55 -0.93
C ASP A 272 -12.02 12.65 0.10
N GLU A 273 -13.24 12.24 -0.27
CA GLU A 273 -14.19 11.52 0.58
C GLU A 273 -14.41 10.08 0.12
N PHE A 274 -14.84 9.25 1.06
CA PHE A 274 -15.17 7.85 0.77
C PHE A 274 -16.16 7.70 -0.40
N ASP A 275 -17.12 8.59 -0.54
CA ASP A 275 -18.14 8.51 -1.59
C ASP A 275 -17.58 8.80 -3.00
N HIS A 276 -16.38 9.32 -3.09
CA HIS A 276 -15.67 9.58 -4.35
C HIS A 276 -14.72 8.45 -4.79
N ILE A 277 -14.47 7.43 -3.97
CA ILE A 277 -13.69 6.28 -4.40
C ILE A 277 -14.47 5.46 -5.45
N GLN A 278 -13.74 4.67 -6.22
CA GLN A 278 -14.31 3.74 -7.19
C GLN A 278 -14.09 2.28 -6.72
N PRO A 279 -15.03 1.66 -5.98
CA PRO A 279 -14.81 0.38 -5.31
C PRO A 279 -14.33 -0.74 -6.22
N SER A 280 -14.84 -0.80 -7.46
CA SER A 280 -14.42 -1.81 -8.45
C SER A 280 -12.97 -1.58 -8.90
N PHE A 281 -12.61 -0.35 -9.22
CA PHE A 281 -11.24 0.03 -9.56
C PHE A 281 -10.30 -0.30 -8.39
N TYR A 282 -10.62 0.17 -7.19
CA TYR A 282 -9.82 -0.03 -5.99
C TYR A 282 -9.54 -1.51 -5.69
N TYR A 283 -10.57 -2.35 -5.79
CA TYR A 283 -10.41 -3.80 -5.63
C TYR A 283 -9.46 -4.39 -6.68
N GLN A 284 -9.62 -4.01 -7.94
CA GLN A 284 -8.77 -4.49 -9.02
C GLN A 284 -7.33 -3.98 -8.91
N ALA A 285 -7.14 -2.71 -8.58
CA ALA A 285 -5.83 -2.10 -8.34
C ALA A 285 -5.09 -2.84 -7.21
N THR A 286 -5.76 -3.08 -6.08
CA THR A 286 -5.15 -3.81 -4.95
C THR A 286 -4.80 -5.27 -5.33
N ASN A 287 -5.64 -5.96 -6.11
CA ASN A 287 -5.29 -7.30 -6.62
C ASN A 287 -4.11 -7.26 -7.60
N TYR A 288 -3.98 -6.21 -8.41
CA TYR A 288 -2.82 -6.01 -9.26
C TYR A 288 -1.53 -5.92 -8.44
N ILE A 289 -1.55 -5.04 -7.43
CA ILE A 289 -0.41 -4.85 -6.54
C ILE A 289 -0.05 -6.17 -5.84
N LEU A 290 -1.04 -6.91 -5.33
CA LEU A 290 -0.81 -8.25 -4.77
C LEU A 290 -0.14 -9.19 -5.77
N ASN A 291 -0.59 -9.22 -7.03
CA ASN A 291 0.00 -10.09 -8.06
C ASN A 291 1.45 -9.70 -8.37
N VAL A 292 1.79 -8.40 -8.37
CA VAL A 292 3.18 -7.92 -8.51
C VAL A 292 4.03 -8.36 -7.33
N VAL A 293 3.54 -8.18 -6.10
CA VAL A 293 4.24 -8.65 -4.89
C VAL A 293 4.47 -10.16 -4.94
N LEU A 294 3.47 -10.94 -5.36
CA LEU A 294 3.61 -12.40 -5.48
C LEU A 294 4.61 -12.81 -6.58
N ALA A 295 4.68 -12.07 -7.68
CA ALA A 295 5.66 -12.33 -8.73
C ALA A 295 7.08 -11.99 -8.24
N ALA A 296 7.25 -10.85 -7.56
CA ALA A 296 8.52 -10.44 -6.98
C ALA A 296 8.99 -11.39 -5.86
N ASP A 297 8.07 -11.80 -4.95
CA ASP A 297 8.37 -12.74 -3.88
C ASP A 297 8.88 -14.10 -4.37
N LYS A 298 8.50 -14.50 -5.58
CA LYS A 298 8.95 -15.74 -6.20
C LYS A 298 10.21 -15.61 -7.03
N GLY A 299 10.48 -14.43 -7.57
CA GLY A 299 11.49 -14.24 -8.60
C GLY A 299 12.76 -13.51 -8.13
N LEU A 300 12.73 -12.85 -6.96
CA LEU A 300 13.88 -12.26 -6.31
C LEU A 300 14.64 -13.31 -5.47
#